data_60ed34fdb7ca823274bf58c4f4ff97a2
#
_entry.id   60ed34fdb7ca823274bf58c4f4ff97a2
#
_cell.length_a   1.000
_cell.length_b   1.000
_cell.length_c   1.000
_cell.angle_alpha   90.00
_cell.angle_beta   90.00
_cell.angle_gamma   90.00
#
_symmetry.space_group_name_H-M   'P 1'
#
loop_
_entity.id
_entity.type
_entity.pdbx_description
1 polymer ?
#
loop_
_entity_poly.entity_id
_entity_poly.type
_entity_poly.pdbx_seq_one_letter_code
_entity_poly.pdbx_strand_id
1 'polypeptide(L)'
;MYTDSMPNSAQSDFSKLCVVGLGYVGLPTAAVFASRGLNVVGFDVNANTVALINAGKAHIVEPDLDILVNGAVARGKLRAATKAETADVFILAVPTPFTNGKKPDL
;
A
#
# COMPACT_ATOMS: atom_id res chain seq x y z
N MET A 1 -10.43 -7.22 -25.49
CA MET A 1 -10.35 -6.70 -25.23
C MET A 1 -10.33 -6.59 -25.03
N TYR A 2 -10.55 -6.66 -24.98
CA TYR A 2 -10.61 -6.11 -24.71
C TYR A 2 -10.20 -5.58 -24.79
N THR A 3 -10.04 -5.39 -24.68
CA THR A 3 -9.78 -4.62 -24.68
C THR A 3 -9.57 -3.85 -24.78
N ASP A 4 -9.50 -3.48 -24.79
CA ASP A 4 -9.55 -2.60 -24.80
C ASP A 4 -10.23 -1.91 -24.66
N SER A 5 -10.54 -2.01 -24.65
CA SER A 5 -11.38 -1.22 -24.72
C SER A 5 -11.96 -0.90 -23.59
N MET A 6 -12.06 -1.14 -22.91
CA MET A 6 -12.59 -0.81 -21.88
C MET A 6 -11.71 -0.26 -21.19
N PRO A 7 -11.35 -0.24 -21.29
CA PRO A 7 -10.67 0.24 -20.62
C PRO A 7 -10.59 1.38 -19.93
N ASN A 8 -10.63 2.36 -20.39
CA ASN A 8 -10.47 3.54 -19.69
C ASN A 8 -11.48 3.78 -18.66
N SER A 9 -12.68 3.44 -18.89
CA SER A 9 -13.67 3.71 -17.90
C SER A 9 -13.48 2.85 -16.70
N ALA A 10 -12.99 1.64 -16.89
CA ALA A 10 -12.69 0.81 -15.74
C ALA A 10 -11.57 1.42 -14.92
N GLN A 11 -10.62 2.03 -15.57
CA GLN A 11 -9.56 2.63 -14.83
C GLN A 11 -10.01 3.83 -14.06
N SER A 12 -10.89 4.62 -14.59
CA SER A 12 -11.34 5.76 -13.86
C SER A 12 -12.22 5.37 -12.70
N ASP A 13 -12.87 4.23 -12.76
CA ASP A 13 -13.70 3.80 -11.66
C ASP A 13 -12.89 3.36 -10.47
N PHE A 14 -11.60 3.09 -10.67
CA PHE A 14 -10.80 2.54 -9.62
C PHE A 14 -9.51 3.31 -9.61
N SER A 15 -9.54 4.49 -9.12
CA SER A 15 -8.40 5.36 -9.25
C SER A 15 -7.50 5.42 -8.03
N LYS A 16 -7.98 4.99 -6.87
CA LYS A 16 -7.18 5.13 -5.68
C LYS A 16 -7.37 3.95 -4.74
N LEU A 17 -6.26 3.37 -4.34
CA LEU A 17 -6.26 2.24 -3.44
C LEU A 17 -5.57 2.65 -2.13
N CYS A 18 -6.18 2.35 -1.02
CA CYS A 18 -5.57 2.62 0.27
C CYS A 18 -5.23 1.30 0.94
N VAL A 19 -3.97 1.13 1.30
CA VAL A 19 -3.51 -0.05 2.04
C VAL A 19 -3.33 0.37 3.48
N VAL A 20 -4.08 -0.25 4.38
CA VAL A 20 -4.04 0.09 5.79
C VAL A 20 -3.10 -0.86 6.51
N GLY A 21 -2.03 -0.33 7.05
CA GLY A 21 -0.99 -1.13 7.68
C GLY A 21 0.15 -1.40 6.72
N LEU A 22 1.31 -0.86 7.03
CA LEU A 22 2.46 -0.94 6.12
C LEU A 22 3.57 -1.79 6.72
N GLY A 23 3.20 -2.97 7.22
CA GLY A 23 4.16 -3.93 7.73
C GLY A 23 4.53 -4.97 6.68
N TYR A 24 4.78 -6.19 7.16
CA TYR A 24 5.30 -7.24 6.29
C TYR A 24 4.37 -7.64 5.16
N VAL A 25 3.08 -7.42 5.32
CA VAL A 25 2.13 -7.74 4.26
C VAL A 25 1.74 -6.48 3.52
N GLY A 26 1.47 -5.42 4.24
CA GLY A 26 0.93 -4.21 3.62
C GLY A 26 1.88 -3.49 2.72
N LEU A 27 3.14 -3.32 3.14
CA LEU A 27 4.08 -2.59 2.30
C LEU A 27 4.38 -3.31 1.00
N PRO A 28 4.68 -4.62 1.01
CA PRO A 28 4.88 -5.30 -0.26
C PRO A 28 3.64 -5.25 -1.15
N THR A 29 2.46 -5.39 -0.56
CA THR A 29 1.22 -5.32 -1.31
C THR A 29 1.07 -3.95 -1.97
N ALA A 30 1.30 -2.89 -1.20
CA ALA A 30 1.18 -1.54 -1.72
C ALA A 30 2.17 -1.30 -2.84
N ALA A 31 3.40 -1.77 -2.67
CA ALA A 31 4.44 -1.57 -3.67
C ALA A 31 4.12 -2.30 -4.97
N VAL A 32 3.59 -3.52 -4.87
CA VAL A 32 3.24 -4.27 -6.07
C VAL A 32 2.11 -3.59 -6.83
N PHE A 33 1.06 -3.18 -6.13
CA PHE A 33 -0.03 -2.50 -6.82
C PHE A 33 0.43 -1.19 -7.46
N ALA A 34 1.27 -0.45 -6.76
CA ALA A 34 1.79 0.79 -7.31
C ALA A 34 2.68 0.52 -8.52
N SER A 35 3.43 -0.58 -8.49
CA SER A 35 4.29 -0.92 -9.62
C SER A 35 3.48 -1.25 -10.86
N ARG A 36 2.22 -1.59 -10.67
CA ARG A 36 1.33 -1.88 -11.78
C ARG A 36 0.57 -0.65 -12.26
N GLY A 37 0.89 0.50 -11.71
CA GLY A 37 0.31 1.74 -12.18
C GLY A 37 -0.86 2.26 -11.40
N LEU A 38 -1.25 1.58 -10.34
CA LEU A 38 -2.35 2.07 -9.51
C LEU A 38 -1.86 3.18 -8.60
N ASN A 39 -2.75 4.08 -8.26
CA ASN A 39 -2.43 5.12 -7.31
C ASN A 39 -2.69 4.58 -5.91
N VAL A 40 -1.63 4.43 -5.14
CA VAL A 40 -1.71 3.78 -3.85
C VAL A 40 -1.30 4.73 -2.74
N VAL A 41 -2.12 4.83 -1.71
CA VAL A 41 -1.72 5.50 -0.49
C VAL A 41 -1.66 4.45 0.60
N GLY A 42 -0.56 4.40 1.32
CA GLY A 42 -0.41 3.50 2.45
C GLY A 42 -0.66 4.27 3.73
N PHE A 43 -1.46 3.71 4.61
CA PHE A 43 -1.75 4.35 5.88
C PHE A 43 -1.11 3.55 7.00
N ASP A 44 -0.38 4.23 7.85
CA ASP A 44 0.18 3.61 9.04
C ASP A 44 0.28 4.66 10.12
N VAL A 45 0.05 4.25 11.36
CA VAL A 45 0.13 5.19 12.47
C VAL A 45 1.55 5.52 12.86
N ASN A 46 2.51 4.74 12.39
CA ASN A 46 3.90 4.96 12.73
C ASN A 46 4.51 6.01 11.81
N ALA A 47 4.76 7.19 12.35
CA ALA A 47 5.25 8.30 11.56
C ALA A 47 6.64 8.03 10.97
N ASN A 48 7.46 7.25 11.66
CA ASN A 48 8.79 6.93 11.12
C ASN A 48 8.68 6.03 9.90
N THR A 49 7.79 5.07 9.94
CA THR A 49 7.55 4.20 8.79
C THR A 49 7.06 5.02 7.60
N VAL A 50 6.12 5.91 7.86
CA VAL A 50 5.58 6.75 6.80
C VAL A 50 6.67 7.61 6.18
N ALA A 51 7.52 8.19 7.01
CA ALA A 51 8.60 9.03 6.50
C ALA A 51 9.60 8.24 5.66
N LEU A 52 9.92 7.03 6.09
CA LEU A 52 10.84 6.19 5.31
C LEU A 52 10.26 5.86 3.95
N ILE A 53 9.01 5.46 3.93
CA ILE A 53 8.38 5.08 2.66
C ILE A 53 8.33 6.28 1.72
N ASN A 54 7.97 7.44 2.24
CA ASN A 54 7.92 8.63 1.39
C ASN A 54 9.30 9.05 0.90
N ALA A 55 10.34 8.61 1.58
CA ALA A 55 11.71 8.83 1.11
C ALA A 55 12.14 7.76 0.12
N GLY A 56 11.26 6.86 -0.24
CA GLY A 56 11.57 5.82 -1.20
C GLY A 56 12.28 4.63 -0.61
N LYS A 57 12.15 4.41 0.68
CA LYS A 57 12.85 3.32 1.35
C LYS A 57 11.88 2.40 2.04
N ALA A 58 12.25 1.14 2.12
CA ALA A 58 11.45 0.18 2.86
C ALA A 58 12.05 -0.02 4.23
N HIS A 59 11.19 -0.14 5.23
CA HIS A 59 11.65 -0.42 6.59
C HIS A 59 11.73 -1.91 6.87
N ILE A 60 11.40 -2.73 5.88
CA ILE A 60 11.41 -4.17 5.99
C ILE A 60 12.47 -4.70 5.08
N VAL A 61 13.24 -5.67 5.55
CA VAL A 61 14.30 -6.25 4.76
C VAL A 61 13.72 -7.40 3.95
N GLU A 62 13.51 -7.14 2.68
CA GLU A 62 13.01 -8.14 1.75
C GLU A 62 13.68 -7.93 0.42
N PRO A 63 14.00 -8.99 -0.30
CA PRO A 63 14.67 -8.83 -1.58
C PRO A 63 13.83 -7.96 -2.50
N ASP A 64 14.46 -7.01 -3.13
CA ASP A 64 13.85 -6.16 -4.14
C ASP A 64 12.76 -5.23 -3.64
N LEU A 65 12.41 -5.28 -2.39
CA LEU A 65 11.35 -4.40 -1.89
C LEU A 65 11.77 -2.94 -1.96
N ASP A 66 13.00 -2.62 -1.60
CA ASP A 66 13.49 -1.26 -1.69
C ASP A 66 13.39 -0.73 -3.11
N ILE A 67 13.69 -1.57 -4.09
CA ILE A 67 13.64 -1.16 -5.48
C ILE A 67 12.20 -0.84 -5.87
N LEU A 68 11.27 -1.69 -5.48
CA LEU A 68 9.87 -1.46 -5.79
C LEU A 68 9.34 -0.19 -5.13
N VAL A 69 9.65 0.00 -3.86
CA VAL A 69 9.18 1.17 -3.14
C VAL A 69 9.77 2.43 -3.74
N ASN A 70 11.08 2.41 -3.98
CA ASN A 70 11.73 3.58 -4.53
C ASN A 70 11.15 3.95 -5.89
N GLY A 71 10.98 2.96 -6.75
CA GLY A 71 10.42 3.23 -8.07
C GLY A 71 9.00 3.75 -8.01
N ALA A 72 8.18 3.16 -7.15
CA ALA A 72 6.79 3.56 -7.06
C ALA A 72 6.64 4.98 -6.51
N VAL A 73 7.44 5.31 -5.50
CA VAL A 73 7.40 6.65 -4.92
C VAL A 73 7.91 7.66 -5.94
N ALA A 74 8.99 7.33 -6.64
CA ALA A 74 9.56 8.24 -7.64
C ALA A 74 8.57 8.53 -8.76
N ARG A 75 7.74 7.56 -9.10
CA ARG A 75 6.75 7.76 -10.16
C ARG A 75 5.47 8.41 -9.64
N GLY A 76 5.40 8.69 -8.36
CA GLY A 76 4.20 9.30 -7.79
C GLY A 76 3.04 8.35 -7.64
N LYS A 77 3.29 7.05 -7.68
CA LYS A 77 2.22 6.06 -7.57
C LYS A 77 2.03 5.53 -6.15
N LEU A 78 3.01 5.73 -5.30
CA LEU A 78 2.93 5.29 -3.91
C LEU A 78 3.29 6.45 -2.99
N ARG A 79 2.49 6.66 -1.98
CA ARG A 79 2.87 7.54 -0.89
C ARG A 79 2.27 7.00 0.38
N ALA A 80 2.78 7.43 1.50
CA ALA A 80 2.31 6.98 2.79
C ALA A 80 1.80 8.15 3.60
N ALA A 81 0.89 7.89 4.50
CA ALA A 81 0.29 8.91 5.33
C ALA A 81 -0.02 8.34 6.71
N THR A 82 -0.06 9.21 7.70
CA THR A 82 -0.39 8.78 9.06
C THR A 82 -1.89 8.89 9.33
N LYS A 83 -2.65 9.38 8.39
CA LYS A 83 -4.10 9.46 8.51
C LYS A 83 -4.73 8.76 7.33
N ALA A 84 -5.82 8.09 7.58
CA ALA A 84 -6.53 7.41 6.52
C ALA A 84 -7.13 8.44 5.57
N GLU A 85 -7.19 8.08 4.30
CA GLU A 85 -7.73 8.95 3.27
C GLU A 85 -8.84 8.23 2.52
N THR A 86 -9.71 8.99 1.94
CA THR A 86 -10.76 8.43 1.11
C THR A 86 -10.14 7.70 -0.08
N ALA A 87 -10.65 6.56 -0.39
CA ALA A 87 -10.16 5.77 -1.51
C ALA A 87 -11.29 4.94 -2.08
N ASP A 88 -11.07 4.43 -3.29
CA ASP A 88 -12.06 3.58 -3.93
C ASP A 88 -12.05 2.18 -3.36
N VAL A 89 -10.89 1.70 -2.95
CA VAL A 89 -10.74 0.38 -2.38
C VAL A 89 -9.80 0.45 -1.20
N PHE A 90 -10.12 -0.29 -0.16
CA PHE A 90 -9.26 -0.40 1.01
C PHE A 90 -8.81 -1.83 1.19
N ILE A 91 -7.53 -2.01 1.43
CA ILE A 91 -6.97 -3.31 1.78
C ILE A 91 -6.46 -3.21 3.20
N LEU A 92 -6.99 -4.05 4.08
CA LEU A 92 -6.58 -4.03 5.47
C LEU A 92 -5.49 -5.07 5.68
N ALA A 93 -4.32 -4.61 6.05
CA ALA A 93 -3.18 -5.48 6.24
C ALA A 93 -2.60 -5.35 7.64
N VAL A 94 -3.45 -4.99 8.60
CA VAL A 94 -2.99 -4.90 9.97
C VAL A 94 -3.09 -6.27 10.61
N PRO A 95 -2.18 -6.62 11.49
CA PRO A 95 -2.24 -7.91 12.14
C PRO A 95 -3.47 -8.01 13.00
N THR A 96 -4.05 -9.20 13.04
CA THR A 96 -5.13 -9.45 13.94
C THR A 96 -4.56 -9.54 15.35
N PRO A 97 -5.12 -8.84 16.29
CA PRO A 97 -4.58 -8.92 17.63
C PRO A 97 -5.02 -10.19 18.31
N PHE A 98 -4.09 -11.06 18.60
CA PHE A 98 -4.36 -12.23 19.32
C PHE A 98 -3.75 -12.05 20.65
N THR A 99 -4.50 -12.21 21.68
CA THR A 99 -3.95 -12.11 22.94
C THR A 99 -3.53 -13.39 23.35
N ASN A 100 -2.47 -13.39 23.93
CA ASN A 100 -2.00 -14.60 24.44
C ASN A 100 -1.89 -15.50 23.38
N GLY A 101 -1.85 -15.03 22.27
CA GLY A 101 -1.65 -15.85 21.19
C GLY A 101 -2.62 -16.82 21.06
N LYS A 102 -3.67 -16.73 21.73
CA LYS A 102 -4.49 -17.74 21.58
C LYS A 102 -5.63 -17.30 20.98
N LYS A 103 -6.34 -16.70 21.44
CA LYS A 103 -7.53 -16.45 20.80
C LYS A 103 -7.53 -15.02 20.61
N PRO A 104 -8.23 -14.60 19.67
CA PRO A 104 -8.40 -13.23 19.46
C PRO A 104 -8.94 -12.71 20.72
N ASP A 105 -8.42 -11.64 21.08
CA ASP A 105 -8.89 -11.09 22.20
C ASP A 105 -10.05 -10.36 21.88
N LEU A 106 -11.03 -10.92 22.05
CA LEU A 106 -12.17 -10.28 21.62
C LEU A 106 -12.87 -9.60 22.64
#